data_34469f4f378f5fab9243a25cf7dbb610
#
_entry.id   34469f4f378f5fab9243a25cf7dbb610
#
_cell.length_a   1.000
_cell.length_b   1.000
_cell.length_c   1.000
_cell.angle_alpha   90.00
_cell.angle_beta   90.00
_cell.angle_gamma   90.00
#
_symmetry.space_group_name_H-M   'P 1'
#
loop_
_entity.id
_entity.type
_entity.pdbx_description
1 polymer ?
#
loop_
_entity_poly.entity_id
_entity_poly.type
_entity_poly.pdbx_seq_one_letter_code
_entity_poly.pdbx_strand_id
1 'polypeptide(L)'
;EGRGVCEGDRAAVGDAHSDADLARSIRRVGRAGFRQFSGDRVFGGAGQSRAGWKASLHRAVSLGVPHLTLHELDTGDAEKRADQLAFALTFLRAKGYVPYELTHFARPGHRSLHQEHVYAHGSILGLGPGAESFWAPDLPPSPAARRWSNVADLTAYVEGLQADAPPVAHDETLSTSALAREYMLLRLRTQAGLDLNALADRYDLRLRDRKADTLRRLRRRGLIHEDPDRVALTDRGRLLTDAITRRLLRELGPA
;
A
#
# COMPACT_ATOMS: atom_id res chain seq x y z
N GLU A 1 10.65 10.13 7.71
CA GLU A 1 9.42 10.23 6.89
C GLU A 1 8.94 11.68 6.93
N GLY A 2 9.08 12.40 5.80
CA GLY A 2 8.63 13.78 5.70
C GLY A 2 7.21 13.84 5.13
N ARG A 3 6.20 14.00 5.98
CA ARG A 3 4.84 14.28 5.55
C ARG A 3 4.73 15.73 5.14
N GLY A 4 4.49 16.01 3.88
CA GLY A 4 4.27 17.37 3.39
C GLY A 4 2.81 17.56 3.01
N VAL A 5 2.13 18.42 3.75
CA VAL A 5 0.73 18.82 3.52
C VAL A 5 0.72 20.32 3.22
N CYS A 6 -0.14 20.79 2.30
CA CYS A 6 -0.31 22.23 2.05
C CYS A 6 -0.83 22.95 3.30
N GLU A 7 -0.53 24.24 3.45
CA GLU A 7 -0.79 25.04 4.64
C GLU A 7 -2.23 24.99 5.17
N GLY A 8 -3.22 24.84 4.28
CA GLY A 8 -4.63 24.64 4.65
C GLY A 8 -5.00 23.23 5.11
N ASP A 9 -4.18 22.23 4.79
CA ASP A 9 -4.46 20.81 5.11
C ASP A 9 -3.72 20.35 6.38
N ARG A 10 -2.75 21.16 6.85
CA ARG A 10 -1.89 20.81 8.00
C ARG A 10 -2.65 20.66 9.30
N ALA A 11 -3.64 21.52 9.53
CA ALA A 11 -4.47 21.46 10.74
C ALA A 11 -5.29 20.17 10.82
N ALA A 12 -5.66 19.59 9.68
CA ALA A 12 -6.44 18.34 9.61
C ALA A 12 -5.60 17.07 9.88
N VAL A 13 -4.27 17.16 9.77
CA VAL A 13 -3.35 16.01 9.89
C VAL A 13 -2.35 16.16 11.03
N GLY A 14 -2.39 17.28 11.77
CA GLY A 14 -1.48 17.53 12.88
C GLY A 14 -0.01 17.72 12.48
N ASP A 15 0.27 18.11 11.23
CA ASP A 15 1.64 18.26 10.73
C ASP A 15 2.18 19.67 11.06
N ALA A 16 3.23 19.71 11.88
CA ALA A 16 3.92 20.94 12.31
C ALA A 16 4.99 21.44 11.33
N HIS A 17 5.25 20.73 10.21
CA HIS A 17 6.36 21.05 9.30
C HIS A 17 5.94 22.00 8.18
N SER A 18 6.73 23.05 7.96
CA SER A 18 6.53 23.97 6.84
C SER A 18 7.07 23.40 5.51
N ASP A 19 6.60 23.94 4.38
CA ASP A 19 7.18 23.61 3.06
C ASP A 19 8.68 23.92 2.99
N ALA A 20 9.15 24.93 3.72
CA ALA A 20 10.57 25.26 3.83
C ALA A 20 11.35 24.16 4.58
N ASP A 21 10.75 23.58 5.62
CA ASP A 21 11.35 22.46 6.37
C ASP A 21 11.45 21.21 5.52
N LEU A 22 10.40 20.89 4.77
CA LEU A 22 10.40 19.78 3.81
C LEU A 22 11.50 19.96 2.76
N ALA A 23 11.57 21.13 2.13
CA ALA A 23 12.60 21.42 1.13
C ALA A 23 14.02 21.34 1.73
N ARG A 24 14.19 21.76 2.98
CA ARG A 24 15.44 21.67 3.72
C ARG A 24 15.82 20.21 4.00
N SER A 25 14.86 19.40 4.43
CA SER A 25 15.05 17.98 4.71
C SER A 25 15.44 17.22 3.44
N ILE A 26 14.76 17.43 2.32
CA ILE A 26 15.09 16.83 1.02
C ILE A 26 16.52 17.17 0.59
N ARG A 27 16.93 18.47 0.71
CA ARG A 27 18.30 18.87 0.41
C ARG A 27 19.33 18.20 1.32
N ARG A 28 19.04 18.03 2.62
CA ARG A 28 19.92 17.35 3.57
C ARG A 28 20.08 15.86 3.22
N VAL A 29 18.97 15.18 2.92
CA VAL A 29 18.96 13.78 2.48
C VAL A 29 19.82 13.61 1.21
N GLY A 30 19.66 14.49 0.22
CA GLY A 30 20.44 14.45 -1.00
C GLY A 30 21.95 14.73 -0.76
N ARG A 31 22.30 15.70 0.11
CA ARG A 31 23.70 15.98 0.49
C ARG A 31 24.34 14.83 1.28
N ALA A 32 23.56 14.11 2.07
CA ALA A 32 24.01 12.91 2.77
C ALA A 32 24.21 11.69 1.85
N GLY A 33 23.98 11.84 0.53
CA GLY A 33 24.22 10.80 -0.47
C GLY A 33 23.06 9.86 -0.71
N PHE A 34 21.92 10.03 -0.04
CA PHE A 34 20.74 9.20 -0.30
C PHE A 34 20.14 9.53 -1.67
N ARG A 35 19.96 8.49 -2.49
CA ARG A 35 19.32 8.55 -3.81
C ARG A 35 17.91 7.98 -3.82
N GLN A 36 17.60 7.14 -2.84
CA GLN A 36 16.31 6.50 -2.64
C GLN A 36 15.65 7.07 -1.37
N PHE A 37 14.59 7.80 -1.54
CA PHE A 37 13.75 8.31 -0.45
C PHE A 37 12.32 8.55 -0.95
N SER A 38 11.37 8.48 -0.04
CA SER A 38 9.95 8.70 -0.32
C SER A 38 9.48 10.03 0.27
N GLY A 39 8.53 10.65 -0.41
CA GLY A 39 7.74 11.75 0.11
C GLY A 39 6.28 11.37 0.20
N ASP A 40 5.72 11.49 1.38
CA ASP A 40 4.33 11.16 1.62
C ASP A 40 3.42 12.35 1.35
N ARG A 41 2.23 12.11 0.80
CA ARG A 41 1.18 13.08 0.58
C ARG A 41 -0.14 12.51 1.07
N VAL A 42 -0.93 13.38 1.68
CA VAL A 42 -2.24 13.00 2.20
C VAL A 42 -3.32 13.61 1.31
N PHE A 43 -4.36 12.84 0.99
CA PHE A 43 -5.52 13.29 0.23
C PHE A 43 -6.82 12.77 0.88
N GLY A 44 -7.97 13.32 0.48
CA GLY A 44 -9.27 12.90 0.99
C GLY A 44 -9.69 13.62 2.28
N GLY A 45 -8.91 14.57 2.79
CA GLY A 45 -9.29 15.36 3.96
C GLY A 45 -10.55 16.21 3.72
N ALA A 46 -11.45 16.32 4.72
CA ALA A 46 -12.72 17.03 4.61
C ALA A 46 -12.57 18.49 4.16
N GLY A 47 -11.54 19.19 4.65
CA GLY A 47 -11.21 20.58 4.29
C GLY A 47 -10.35 20.75 3.04
N GLN A 48 -9.80 19.67 2.49
CA GLN A 48 -8.84 19.74 1.40
C GLN A 48 -9.50 20.18 0.09
N SER A 49 -9.06 21.31 -0.47
CA SER A 49 -9.57 21.77 -1.76
C SER A 49 -8.88 21.06 -2.93
N ARG A 50 -9.55 21.00 -4.09
CA ARG A 50 -8.95 20.49 -5.33
C ARG A 50 -7.70 21.28 -5.74
N ALA A 51 -7.71 22.57 -5.54
CA ALA A 51 -6.56 23.44 -5.83
C ALA A 51 -5.40 23.15 -4.88
N GLY A 52 -5.65 23.01 -3.59
CA GLY A 52 -4.66 22.63 -2.59
C GLY A 52 -4.02 21.26 -2.89
N TRP A 53 -4.82 20.27 -3.26
CA TRP A 53 -4.31 18.96 -3.68
C TRP A 53 -3.38 19.05 -4.90
N LYS A 54 -3.79 19.77 -5.93
CA LYS A 54 -2.95 20.01 -7.12
C LYS A 54 -1.63 20.69 -6.75
N ALA A 55 -1.70 21.76 -5.94
CA ALA A 55 -0.51 22.47 -5.48
C ALA A 55 0.45 21.56 -4.70
N SER A 56 -0.08 20.68 -3.83
CA SER A 56 0.70 19.70 -3.08
C SER A 56 1.47 18.74 -3.99
N LEU A 57 0.83 18.19 -5.01
CA LEU A 57 1.49 17.31 -5.98
C LEU A 57 2.53 18.07 -6.84
N HIS A 58 2.21 19.26 -7.31
CA HIS A 58 3.16 20.11 -8.03
C HIS A 58 4.40 20.38 -7.18
N ARG A 59 4.23 20.68 -5.90
CA ARG A 59 5.31 20.91 -4.96
C ARG A 59 6.20 19.69 -4.80
N ALA A 60 5.61 18.51 -4.58
CA ALA A 60 6.36 17.25 -4.47
C ALA A 60 7.23 16.99 -5.71
N VAL A 61 6.65 17.17 -6.89
CA VAL A 61 7.36 16.99 -8.16
C VAL A 61 8.49 18.02 -8.32
N SER A 62 8.25 19.32 -7.98
CA SER A 62 9.26 20.38 -8.08
C SER A 62 10.44 20.18 -7.13
N LEU A 63 10.24 19.52 -6.01
CA LEU A 63 11.30 19.17 -5.06
C LEU A 63 12.13 17.95 -5.50
N GLY A 64 11.79 17.32 -6.63
CA GLY A 64 12.55 16.20 -7.18
C GLY A 64 12.46 14.91 -6.36
N VAL A 65 11.41 14.73 -5.56
CA VAL A 65 11.20 13.50 -4.78
C VAL A 65 11.08 12.31 -5.74
N PRO A 66 11.93 11.28 -5.63
CA PRO A 66 11.94 10.19 -6.62
C PRO A 66 10.82 9.17 -6.42
N HIS A 67 10.27 9.06 -5.23
CA HIS A 67 9.18 8.16 -4.87
C HIS A 67 8.11 8.92 -4.06
N LEU A 68 6.84 8.70 -4.38
CA LEU A 68 5.70 9.33 -3.71
C LEU A 68 4.72 8.25 -3.20
N THR A 69 4.32 8.38 -1.95
CA THR A 69 3.21 7.63 -1.37
C THR A 69 2.04 8.57 -1.10
N LEU A 70 0.86 8.21 -1.55
CA LEU A 70 -0.37 8.95 -1.34
C LEU A 70 -1.20 8.25 -0.25
N HIS A 71 -1.42 8.92 0.88
CA HIS A 71 -2.23 8.40 1.98
C HIS A 71 -3.65 8.95 1.88
N GLU A 72 -4.63 8.05 1.78
CA GLU A 72 -6.04 8.40 1.78
C GLU A 72 -6.53 8.63 3.21
N LEU A 73 -7.23 9.75 3.43
CA LEU A 73 -7.99 10.00 4.65
C LEU A 73 -9.47 9.72 4.37
N ASP A 74 -10.07 8.87 5.19
CA ASP A 74 -11.51 8.55 5.08
C ASP A 74 -12.38 9.54 5.89
N THR A 75 -12.14 10.85 5.72
CA THR A 75 -12.86 11.93 6.41
C THR A 75 -13.67 12.81 5.48
N GLY A 76 -13.54 12.59 4.18
CA GLY A 76 -14.21 13.39 3.14
C GLY A 76 -15.17 12.56 2.29
N ASP A 77 -15.74 13.22 1.28
CA ASP A 77 -16.61 12.60 0.30
C ASP A 77 -15.85 11.59 -0.57
N ALA A 78 -16.42 10.39 -0.77
CA ALA A 78 -15.83 9.32 -1.56
C ALA A 78 -15.63 9.70 -3.04
N GLU A 79 -16.55 10.46 -3.64
CA GLU A 79 -16.43 10.94 -5.02
C GLU A 79 -15.26 11.92 -5.15
N LYS A 80 -15.10 12.82 -4.20
CA LYS A 80 -13.97 13.75 -4.13
C LYS A 80 -12.63 13.01 -3.99
N ARG A 81 -12.57 11.95 -3.18
CA ARG A 81 -11.35 11.11 -3.04
C ARG A 81 -11.01 10.43 -4.35
N ALA A 82 -12.00 9.85 -5.03
CA ALA A 82 -11.81 9.22 -6.33
C ALA A 82 -11.30 10.22 -7.39
N ASP A 83 -11.85 11.43 -7.42
CA ASP A 83 -11.40 12.52 -8.30
C ASP A 83 -9.95 12.94 -8.01
N GLN A 84 -9.59 13.05 -6.74
CA GLN A 84 -8.24 13.39 -6.32
C GLN A 84 -7.22 12.31 -6.73
N LEU A 85 -7.57 11.03 -6.55
CA LEU A 85 -6.72 9.91 -6.98
C LEU A 85 -6.62 9.85 -8.51
N ALA A 86 -7.72 10.03 -9.24
CA ALA A 86 -7.73 10.05 -10.71
C ALA A 86 -6.85 11.19 -11.26
N PHE A 87 -6.92 12.37 -10.64
CA PHE A 87 -6.03 13.48 -10.99
C PHE A 87 -4.56 13.11 -10.72
N ALA A 88 -4.25 12.54 -9.55
CA ALA A 88 -2.88 12.15 -9.20
C ALA A 88 -2.31 11.13 -10.19
N LEU A 89 -3.07 10.10 -10.56
CA LEU A 89 -2.70 9.10 -11.55
C LEU A 89 -2.30 9.75 -12.89
N THR A 90 -3.13 10.65 -13.39
CA THR A 90 -2.89 11.34 -14.68
C THR A 90 -1.70 12.30 -14.57
N PHE A 91 -1.68 13.12 -13.53
CA PHE A 91 -0.66 14.15 -13.33
C PHE A 91 0.74 13.56 -13.11
N LEU A 92 0.86 12.58 -12.20
CA LEU A 92 2.15 11.99 -11.86
C LEU A 92 2.73 11.20 -13.03
N ARG A 93 1.90 10.49 -13.82
CA ARG A 93 2.35 9.85 -15.06
C ARG A 93 2.91 10.86 -16.06
N ALA A 94 2.22 11.98 -16.26
CA ALA A 94 2.70 13.06 -17.14
C ALA A 94 4.02 13.69 -16.64
N LYS A 95 4.37 13.51 -15.36
CA LYS A 95 5.63 13.95 -14.74
C LYS A 95 6.70 12.84 -14.66
N GLY A 96 6.47 11.70 -15.30
CA GLY A 96 7.44 10.60 -15.39
C GLY A 96 7.45 9.65 -14.18
N TYR A 97 6.40 9.67 -13.36
CA TYR A 97 6.23 8.68 -12.30
C TYR A 97 5.39 7.51 -12.80
N VAL A 98 5.80 6.31 -12.45
CA VAL A 98 5.08 5.07 -12.74
C VAL A 98 4.32 4.63 -11.48
N PRO A 99 2.99 4.52 -11.53
CA PRO A 99 2.21 3.95 -10.44
C PRO A 99 2.42 2.42 -10.42
N TYR A 100 3.16 1.90 -9.47
CA TYR A 100 3.41 0.45 -9.37
C TYR A 100 2.48 -0.23 -8.36
N GLU A 101 1.82 0.56 -7.54
CA GLU A 101 0.71 0.19 -6.65
C GLU A 101 -0.36 1.30 -6.71
N LEU A 102 -1.50 1.11 -6.07
CA LEU A 102 -2.63 2.04 -6.10
C LEU A 102 -2.24 3.47 -5.70
N THR A 103 -1.45 3.58 -4.64
CA THR A 103 -1.05 4.85 -4.01
C THR A 103 0.46 5.10 -4.03
N HIS A 104 1.25 4.21 -4.61
CA HIS A 104 2.71 4.32 -4.70
C HIS A 104 3.16 4.63 -6.12
N PHE A 105 3.91 5.72 -6.25
CA PHE A 105 4.40 6.24 -7.52
C PHE A 105 5.91 6.43 -7.45
N ALA A 106 6.63 5.95 -8.44
CA ALA A 106 8.09 6.07 -8.47
C ALA A 106 8.58 6.49 -9.85
N ARG A 107 9.68 7.24 -9.89
CA ARG A 107 10.48 7.37 -11.11
C ARG A 107 11.10 6.02 -11.46
N PRO A 108 11.42 5.74 -12.74
CA PRO A 108 12.11 4.51 -13.12
C PRO A 108 13.35 4.26 -12.25
N GLY A 109 13.50 3.06 -11.70
CA GLY A 109 14.59 2.69 -10.79
C GLY A 109 14.42 3.12 -9.33
N HIS A 110 13.30 3.78 -8.95
CA HIS A 110 13.09 4.30 -7.60
C HIS A 110 11.90 3.68 -6.85
N ARG A 111 11.45 2.49 -7.23
CA ARG A 111 10.45 1.75 -6.47
C ARG A 111 10.97 1.36 -5.10
N SER A 112 10.10 1.34 -4.11
CA SER A 112 10.44 0.84 -2.77
C SER A 112 10.51 -0.68 -2.79
N LEU A 113 11.71 -1.25 -2.62
CA LEU A 113 11.91 -2.70 -2.53
C LEU A 113 11.16 -3.28 -1.34
N HIS A 114 11.12 -2.55 -0.22
CA HIS A 114 10.34 -2.95 0.95
C HIS A 114 8.86 -3.09 0.61
N GLN A 115 8.25 -2.08 -0.02
CA GLN A 115 6.84 -2.13 -0.41
C GLN A 115 6.57 -3.24 -1.44
N GLU A 116 7.45 -3.42 -2.43
CA GLU A 116 7.30 -4.52 -3.39
C GLU A 116 7.35 -5.89 -2.70
N HIS A 117 8.22 -6.05 -1.69
CA HIS A 117 8.31 -7.26 -0.87
C HIS A 117 7.02 -7.49 -0.04
N VAL A 118 6.50 -6.44 0.61
CA VAL A 118 5.19 -6.49 1.32
C VAL A 118 4.06 -6.92 0.38
N TYR A 119 3.94 -6.27 -0.79
CA TYR A 119 2.90 -6.61 -1.76
C TYR A 119 3.10 -7.97 -2.44
N ALA A 120 4.30 -8.51 -2.41
CA ALA A 120 4.56 -9.89 -2.82
C ALA A 120 4.20 -10.92 -1.73
N HIS A 121 3.69 -10.48 -0.59
CA HIS A 121 3.36 -11.29 0.59
C HIS A 121 4.62 -11.96 1.19
N GLY A 122 5.72 -11.20 1.21
CA GLY A 122 7.00 -11.64 1.79
C GLY A 122 7.04 -11.47 3.30
N SER A 123 7.90 -12.25 3.95
CA SER A 123 8.10 -12.20 5.40
C SER A 123 8.71 -10.87 5.86
N ILE A 124 8.22 -10.34 6.97
CA ILE A 124 8.64 -9.06 7.54
C ILE A 124 8.89 -9.25 9.04
N LEU A 125 10.00 -8.71 9.53
CA LEU A 125 10.28 -8.60 10.95
C LEU A 125 10.14 -7.14 11.40
N GLY A 126 9.19 -6.88 12.29
CA GLY A 126 8.95 -5.58 12.90
C GLY A 126 9.84 -5.39 14.14
N LEU A 127 10.59 -4.30 14.17
CA LEU A 127 11.45 -3.92 15.30
C LEU A 127 10.92 -2.64 15.94
N GLY A 128 10.82 -2.65 17.26
CA GLY A 128 10.36 -1.51 18.07
C GLY A 128 8.97 -1.70 18.68
N PRO A 129 8.54 -0.77 19.55
CA PRO A 129 7.23 -0.81 20.18
C PRO A 129 6.10 -0.74 19.14
N GLY A 130 5.09 -1.60 19.28
CA GLY A 130 3.94 -1.67 18.39
C GLY A 130 4.24 -2.15 16.97
N ALA A 131 5.48 -2.57 16.66
CA ALA A 131 5.84 -3.03 15.33
C ALA A 131 5.20 -4.39 15.03
N GLU A 132 4.71 -4.54 13.79
CA GLU A 132 4.10 -5.78 13.31
C GLU A 132 5.09 -6.62 12.52
N SER A 133 5.00 -7.91 12.69
CA SER A 133 5.76 -8.93 11.96
C SER A 133 4.84 -9.89 11.24
N PHE A 134 5.28 -10.35 10.09
CA PHE A 134 4.63 -11.42 9.33
C PHE A 134 5.70 -12.39 8.87
N TRP A 135 5.55 -13.65 9.21
CA TRP A 135 6.48 -14.71 8.83
C TRP A 135 5.74 -15.82 8.12
N ALA A 136 6.01 -15.96 6.84
CA ALA A 136 5.54 -17.07 6.01
C ALA A 136 6.75 -17.86 5.54
N PRO A 137 6.92 -19.13 5.93
CA PRO A 137 7.99 -19.97 5.39
C PRO A 137 7.86 -20.12 3.87
N ASP A 138 8.99 -20.19 3.19
CA ASP A 138 9.11 -20.01 1.73
C ASP A 138 8.49 -21.10 0.86
N LEU A 139 7.94 -22.21 1.40
CA LEU A 139 7.49 -23.35 0.58
C LEU A 139 6.22 -24.00 1.10
N PRO A 140 5.26 -24.35 0.20
CA PRO A 140 4.18 -25.28 0.51
C PRO A 140 4.71 -26.73 0.66
N PRO A 141 4.08 -27.55 1.48
CA PRO A 141 3.03 -27.19 2.41
C PRO A 141 3.62 -26.55 3.65
N SER A 142 3.59 -25.22 3.70
CA SER A 142 4.12 -24.50 4.84
C SER A 142 3.22 -24.73 6.05
N PRO A 143 3.80 -25.07 7.21
CA PRO A 143 3.08 -24.91 8.45
C PRO A 143 2.77 -23.41 8.61
N ALA A 144 1.53 -23.12 8.83
CA ALA A 144 0.98 -21.87 9.32
C ALA A 144 1.91 -20.65 9.33
N ALA A 145 1.66 -19.71 8.44
CA ALA A 145 2.26 -18.39 8.59
C ALA A 145 1.85 -17.77 9.92
N ARG A 146 2.76 -17.01 10.50
CA ARG A 146 2.57 -16.38 11.80
C ARG A 146 2.60 -14.86 11.64
N ARG A 147 1.69 -14.19 12.35
CA ARG A 147 1.71 -12.74 12.52
C ARG A 147 1.77 -12.42 14.00
N TRP A 148 2.59 -11.45 14.35
CA TRP A 148 2.63 -10.94 15.72
C TRP A 148 2.91 -9.45 15.75
N SER A 149 2.52 -8.80 16.84
CA SER A 149 2.89 -7.41 17.11
C SER A 149 3.61 -7.30 18.45
N ASN A 150 4.56 -6.38 18.52
CA ASN A 150 5.21 -6.04 19.77
C ASN A 150 4.29 -5.19 20.65
N VAL A 151 4.52 -5.18 21.97
CA VAL A 151 3.84 -4.27 22.88
C VAL A 151 4.08 -2.82 22.45
N ALA A 152 3.02 -2.01 22.46
CA ALA A 152 3.09 -0.63 21.98
C ALA A 152 3.70 0.33 23.02
N ASP A 153 3.60 0.00 24.32
CA ASP A 153 4.20 0.80 25.37
C ASP A 153 5.72 0.69 25.34
N LEU A 154 6.41 1.83 25.27
CA LEU A 154 7.87 1.88 25.17
C LEU A 154 8.57 1.29 26.39
N THR A 155 8.04 1.55 27.60
CA THR A 155 8.66 1.08 28.83
C THR A 155 8.55 -0.45 28.92
N ALA A 156 7.34 -0.98 28.72
CA ALA A 156 7.12 -2.43 28.73
C ALA A 156 7.91 -3.16 27.62
N TYR A 157 8.08 -2.53 26.45
CA TYR A 157 8.91 -3.07 25.37
C TYR A 157 10.39 -3.19 25.78
N VAL A 158 10.95 -2.12 26.38
CA VAL A 158 12.35 -2.10 26.86
C VAL A 158 12.56 -3.07 28.01
N GLU A 159 11.66 -3.11 28.99
CA GLU A 159 11.70 -4.04 30.12
C GLU A 159 11.66 -5.50 29.66
N GLY A 160 10.79 -5.83 28.69
CA GLY A 160 10.73 -7.16 28.09
C GLY A 160 12.06 -7.57 27.46
N LEU A 161 12.67 -6.68 26.67
CA LEU A 161 13.97 -6.94 26.06
C LEU A 161 15.10 -7.10 27.10
N GLN A 162 15.09 -6.31 28.17
CA GLN A 162 16.07 -6.42 29.26
C GLN A 162 15.93 -7.72 30.06
N ALA A 163 14.70 -8.23 30.14
CA ALA A 163 14.40 -9.51 30.80
C ALA A 163 14.61 -10.73 29.88
N ASP A 164 15.16 -10.53 28.67
CA ASP A 164 15.30 -11.55 27.64
C ASP A 164 13.96 -12.26 27.29
N ALA A 165 12.86 -11.53 27.44
CA ALA A 165 11.51 -11.99 27.13
C ALA A 165 10.99 -11.26 25.86
N PRO A 166 10.57 -11.98 24.82
CA PRO A 166 10.02 -11.33 23.63
C PRO A 166 8.82 -10.45 24.00
N PRO A 167 8.87 -9.13 23.70
CA PRO A 167 7.80 -8.20 24.08
C PRO A 167 6.61 -8.27 23.12
N VAL A 168 6.00 -9.46 22.98
CA VAL A 168 4.88 -9.73 22.07
C VAL A 168 3.55 -9.45 22.78
N ALA A 169 2.72 -8.60 22.16
CA ALA A 169 1.37 -8.28 22.63
C ALA A 169 0.29 -9.13 21.99
N HIS A 170 0.45 -9.44 20.71
CA HIS A 170 -0.48 -10.24 19.93
C HIS A 170 0.29 -11.23 19.05
N ASP A 171 -0.26 -12.43 18.88
CA ASP A 171 0.32 -13.50 18.08
C ASP A 171 -0.81 -14.36 17.51
N GLU A 172 -0.79 -14.56 16.20
CA GLU A 172 -1.76 -15.39 15.51
C GLU A 172 -1.11 -16.29 14.45
N THR A 173 -1.68 -17.46 14.30
CA THR A 173 -1.37 -18.38 13.21
C THR A 173 -2.42 -18.24 12.11
N LEU A 174 -1.98 -17.98 10.88
CA LEU A 174 -2.85 -17.72 9.75
C LEU A 174 -3.15 -19.00 8.97
N SER A 175 -4.43 -19.23 8.66
CA SER A 175 -4.84 -20.33 7.80
C SER A 175 -4.46 -20.07 6.34
N THR A 176 -4.34 -21.13 5.53
CA THR A 176 -4.08 -21.02 4.08
C THR A 176 -5.15 -20.16 3.40
N SER A 177 -6.41 -20.27 3.83
CA SER A 177 -7.49 -19.44 3.28
C SER A 177 -7.37 -17.96 3.64
N ALA A 178 -6.93 -17.64 4.86
CA ALA A 178 -6.64 -16.26 5.26
C ALA A 178 -5.48 -15.68 4.42
N LEU A 179 -4.42 -16.45 4.25
CA LEU A 179 -3.26 -16.07 3.44
C LEU A 179 -3.63 -15.85 1.96
N ALA A 180 -4.48 -16.73 1.38
CA ALA A 180 -4.98 -16.56 0.02
C ALA A 180 -5.73 -15.22 -0.14
N ARG A 181 -6.58 -14.87 0.83
CA ARG A 181 -7.33 -13.61 0.85
C ARG A 181 -6.41 -12.40 0.95
N GLU A 182 -5.42 -12.43 1.81
CA GLU A 182 -4.44 -11.36 1.95
C GLU A 182 -3.59 -11.20 0.69
N TYR A 183 -3.11 -12.29 0.12
CA TYR A 183 -2.38 -12.26 -1.14
C TYR A 183 -3.21 -11.59 -2.24
N MET A 184 -4.49 -11.94 -2.36
CA MET A 184 -5.40 -11.29 -3.31
C MET A 184 -5.57 -9.80 -3.03
N LEU A 185 -5.76 -9.40 -1.76
CA LEU A 185 -5.86 -8.00 -1.35
C LEU A 185 -4.62 -7.20 -1.75
N LEU A 186 -3.44 -7.72 -1.46
CA LEU A 186 -2.17 -7.06 -1.74
C LEU A 186 -1.90 -6.98 -3.24
N ARG A 187 -2.05 -8.10 -3.96
CA ARG A 187 -1.68 -8.18 -5.38
C ARG A 187 -2.62 -7.40 -6.30
N LEU A 188 -3.92 -7.37 -6.01
CA LEU A 188 -4.87 -6.58 -6.80
C LEU A 188 -4.61 -5.06 -6.71
N ARG A 189 -3.95 -4.59 -5.67
CA ARG A 189 -3.53 -3.19 -5.55
C ARG A 189 -2.34 -2.84 -6.46
N THR A 190 -1.55 -3.82 -6.85
CA THR A 190 -0.32 -3.59 -7.64
C THR A 190 -0.60 -3.52 -9.14
N GLN A 191 0.28 -2.83 -9.88
CA GLN A 191 0.27 -2.83 -11.34
C GLN A 191 0.55 -4.23 -11.92
N ALA A 192 1.40 -4.99 -11.23
CA ALA A 192 1.71 -6.36 -11.62
C ALA A 192 0.49 -7.28 -11.55
N GLY A 193 -0.49 -6.96 -10.68
CA GLY A 193 -1.71 -7.73 -10.52
C GLY A 193 -1.54 -9.05 -9.75
N LEU A 194 -2.62 -9.79 -9.68
CA LEU A 194 -2.73 -11.08 -9.02
C LEU A 194 -2.20 -12.17 -9.95
N ASP A 195 -1.16 -12.86 -9.53
CA ASP A 195 -0.64 -14.06 -10.18
C ASP A 195 -1.53 -15.26 -9.78
N LEU A 196 -2.17 -15.89 -10.78
CA LEU A 196 -3.12 -16.98 -10.56
C LEU A 196 -2.41 -18.32 -10.30
N ASN A 197 -1.21 -18.51 -10.86
CA ASN A 197 -0.42 -19.69 -10.60
C ASN A 197 0.12 -19.66 -9.16
N ALA A 198 0.72 -18.53 -8.75
CA ALA A 198 1.15 -18.36 -7.36
C ALA A 198 -0.01 -18.50 -6.36
N LEU A 199 -1.22 -18.05 -6.72
CA LEU A 199 -2.40 -18.21 -5.88
C LEU A 199 -2.82 -19.69 -5.75
N ALA A 200 -2.75 -20.44 -6.83
CA ALA A 200 -3.06 -21.88 -6.83
C ALA A 200 -1.98 -22.70 -6.11
N ASP A 201 -0.70 -22.44 -6.41
CA ASP A 201 0.42 -23.27 -5.94
C ASP A 201 0.73 -23.02 -4.45
N ARG A 202 0.67 -21.74 -3.99
CA ARG A 202 1.02 -21.38 -2.62
C ARG A 202 -0.16 -21.46 -1.64
N TYR A 203 -1.39 -21.24 -2.12
CA TYR A 203 -2.56 -21.06 -1.27
C TYR A 203 -3.73 -21.99 -1.63
N ASP A 204 -3.52 -22.95 -2.54
CA ASP A 204 -4.54 -23.90 -2.98
C ASP A 204 -5.86 -23.24 -3.43
N LEU A 205 -5.77 -22.08 -4.06
CA LEU A 205 -6.94 -21.33 -4.51
C LEU A 205 -6.94 -21.12 -6.03
N ARG A 206 -7.76 -21.91 -6.73
CA ARG A 206 -8.03 -21.76 -8.17
C ARG A 206 -9.15 -20.75 -8.39
N LEU A 207 -8.78 -19.47 -8.48
CA LEU A 207 -9.75 -18.37 -8.53
C LEU A 207 -10.70 -18.47 -9.74
N ARG A 208 -10.23 -18.92 -10.89
CA ARG A 208 -11.04 -19.04 -12.10
C ARG A 208 -12.19 -20.05 -11.94
N ASP A 209 -11.93 -21.17 -11.28
CA ASP A 209 -12.94 -22.21 -11.08
C ASP A 209 -14.10 -21.67 -10.22
N ARG A 210 -13.77 -20.82 -9.26
CA ARG A 210 -14.75 -20.25 -8.30
C ARG A 210 -15.38 -18.94 -8.75
N LYS A 211 -14.70 -18.17 -9.62
CA LYS A 211 -15.09 -16.77 -9.94
C LYS A 211 -15.15 -16.46 -11.43
N ALA A 212 -15.24 -17.46 -12.30
CA ALA A 212 -15.27 -17.29 -13.76
C ALA A 212 -16.27 -16.21 -14.23
N ASP A 213 -17.51 -16.26 -13.72
CA ASP A 213 -18.56 -15.31 -14.11
C ASP A 213 -18.28 -13.89 -13.61
N THR A 214 -17.70 -13.77 -12.41
CA THR A 214 -17.33 -12.46 -11.85
C THR A 214 -16.18 -11.86 -12.65
N LEU A 215 -15.13 -12.61 -12.95
CA LEU A 215 -14.01 -12.17 -13.79
C LEU A 215 -14.49 -11.75 -15.18
N ARG A 216 -15.34 -12.56 -15.83
CA ARG A 216 -15.94 -12.25 -17.13
C ARG A 216 -16.72 -10.94 -17.11
N ARG A 217 -17.53 -10.69 -16.06
CA ARG A 217 -18.27 -9.43 -15.89
C ARG A 217 -17.33 -8.23 -15.70
N LEU A 218 -16.31 -8.36 -14.85
CA LEU A 218 -15.34 -7.29 -14.60
C LEU A 218 -14.56 -6.95 -15.89
N ARG A 219 -14.13 -7.95 -16.65
CA ARG A 219 -13.45 -7.77 -17.95
C ARG A 219 -14.35 -7.06 -18.96
N ARG A 220 -15.62 -7.50 -19.13
CA ARG A 220 -16.57 -6.83 -20.03
C ARG A 220 -16.84 -5.37 -19.66
N ARG A 221 -16.73 -5.01 -18.38
CA ARG A 221 -16.87 -3.63 -17.91
C ARG A 221 -15.56 -2.82 -18.03
N GLY A 222 -14.50 -3.42 -18.53
CA GLY A 222 -13.19 -2.78 -18.67
C GLY A 222 -12.54 -2.42 -17.32
N LEU A 223 -12.80 -3.21 -16.27
CA LEU A 223 -12.27 -2.98 -14.93
C LEU A 223 -11.02 -3.79 -14.64
N ILE A 224 -10.83 -4.89 -15.37
CA ILE A 224 -9.64 -5.75 -15.26
C ILE A 224 -9.07 -6.08 -16.64
N HIS A 225 -7.77 -6.27 -16.68
CA HIS A 225 -7.06 -7.06 -17.68
C HIS A 225 -6.94 -8.48 -17.15
N GLU A 226 -7.24 -9.45 -17.98
CA GLU A 226 -7.18 -10.86 -17.62
C GLU A 226 -6.48 -11.62 -18.74
N ASP A 227 -5.37 -12.26 -18.41
CA ASP A 227 -4.67 -13.23 -19.24
C ASP A 227 -4.63 -14.61 -18.54
N PRO A 228 -4.09 -15.69 -19.16
CA PRO A 228 -4.09 -17.03 -18.57
C PRO A 228 -3.58 -17.12 -17.14
N ASP A 229 -2.56 -16.35 -16.81
CA ASP A 229 -1.82 -16.48 -15.55
C ASP A 229 -2.04 -15.30 -14.60
N ARG A 230 -2.82 -14.27 -15.02
CA ARG A 230 -2.89 -13.00 -14.29
C ARG A 230 -4.24 -12.30 -14.37
N VAL A 231 -4.55 -11.60 -13.29
CA VAL A 231 -5.63 -10.60 -13.24
C VAL A 231 -5.07 -9.28 -12.70
N ALA A 232 -5.13 -8.22 -13.48
CA ALA A 232 -4.70 -6.88 -13.08
C ALA A 232 -5.83 -5.86 -13.24
N LEU A 233 -5.88 -4.85 -12.36
CA LEU A 233 -6.86 -3.77 -12.49
C LEU A 233 -6.45 -2.80 -13.60
N THR A 234 -7.42 -2.37 -14.42
CA THR A 234 -7.26 -1.21 -15.29
C THR A 234 -7.22 0.08 -14.46
N ASP A 235 -6.88 1.22 -15.04
CA ASP A 235 -6.95 2.52 -14.33
C ASP A 235 -8.35 2.79 -13.79
N ARG A 236 -9.39 2.42 -14.55
CA ARG A 236 -10.78 2.51 -14.10
C ARG A 236 -11.08 1.53 -12.97
N GLY A 237 -10.53 0.32 -13.03
CA GLY A 237 -10.64 -0.68 -11.97
C GLY A 237 -9.95 -0.25 -10.67
N ARG A 238 -8.83 0.47 -10.76
CA ARG A 238 -8.10 0.99 -9.60
C ARG A 238 -8.92 1.93 -8.74
N LEU A 239 -9.78 2.75 -9.33
CA LEU A 239 -10.71 3.60 -8.60
C LEU A 239 -11.79 2.81 -7.85
N LEU A 240 -11.96 1.53 -8.15
CA LEU A 240 -12.95 0.62 -7.58
C LEU A 240 -12.29 -0.59 -6.89
N THR A 241 -11.01 -0.48 -6.52
CA THR A 241 -10.20 -1.60 -6.00
C THR A 241 -10.90 -2.33 -4.87
N ASP A 242 -11.40 -1.63 -3.85
CA ASP A 242 -12.02 -2.26 -2.68
C ASP A 242 -13.33 -2.98 -3.03
N ALA A 243 -14.13 -2.39 -3.91
CA ALA A 243 -15.38 -3.00 -4.36
C ALA A 243 -15.12 -4.27 -5.19
N ILE A 244 -14.12 -4.24 -6.08
CA ILE A 244 -13.71 -5.39 -6.89
C ILE A 244 -13.15 -6.48 -5.99
N THR A 245 -12.24 -6.14 -5.10
CA THR A 245 -11.59 -7.10 -4.19
C THR A 245 -12.61 -7.74 -3.27
N ARG A 246 -13.49 -6.98 -2.61
CA ARG A 246 -14.58 -7.53 -1.81
C ARG A 246 -15.47 -8.48 -2.61
N ARG A 247 -15.76 -8.17 -3.86
CA ARG A 247 -16.58 -9.03 -4.72
C ARG A 247 -15.87 -10.34 -5.07
N LEU A 248 -14.57 -10.31 -5.30
CA LEU A 248 -13.77 -11.51 -5.56
C LEU A 248 -13.61 -12.38 -4.32
N LEU A 249 -13.50 -11.75 -3.14
CA LEU A 249 -13.35 -12.46 -1.86
C LEU A 249 -14.65 -13.04 -1.30
N ARG A 250 -15.82 -12.55 -1.72
CA ARG A 250 -17.11 -13.12 -1.31
C ARG A 250 -17.20 -14.60 -1.73
N GLU A 251 -17.75 -15.45 -0.87
CA GLU A 251 -18.01 -16.86 -1.17
C GLU A 251 -16.75 -17.72 -1.46
N LEU A 252 -15.55 -17.25 -1.08
CA LEU A 252 -14.35 -18.10 -1.12
C LEU A 252 -14.27 -19.08 0.05
N GLY A 253 -15.30 -19.11 0.89
CA GLY A 253 -15.34 -19.88 2.13
C GLY A 253 -14.92 -19.05 3.35
N PRO A 254 -15.11 -19.55 4.57
CA PRO A 254 -14.63 -18.88 5.77
C PRO A 254 -13.10 -18.74 5.75
N ALA A 255 -12.61 -17.70 6.42
CA ALA A 255 -11.18 -17.49 6.63
C ALA A 255 -10.61 -18.54 7.59
#